data_b916c02e6c168ffd8b0bd96608524c14
#
_entry.id   b916c02e6c168ffd8b0bd96608524c14
#
_cell.length_a   1.000
_cell.length_b   1.000
_cell.length_c   1.000
_cell.angle_alpha   90.00
_cell.angle_beta   90.00
_cell.angle_gamma   90.00
#
_symmetry.space_group_name_H-M   'P 1'
#
loop_
_entity.id
_entity.type
_entity.pdbx_description
1 polymer ?
#
loop_
_entity_poly.entity_id
_entity_poly.type
_entity_poly.pdbx_seq_one_letter_code
_entity_poly.pdbx_strand_id
1 'polypeptide(L)'
;LNNCSSMLEKIALLKGEKIQSDEHARNNNIFFNAFNEYVKLATSCGVMKKFNSYVFSSQDLIELKKINKQIKDTFETKQTISPIILQNSIRRVNERLQSTWNIFSDNLTKETLDQLEIFWLVCNNRKEIRDIINSIKGIREWPLTEEKYKRYVQNIENANSQIKEVHFDEDIEVFLRKIKDRTATLLDLNDKILTWIRENNLNGNIMLAIKM
;
A
#
# COMPACT_ATOMS: atom_id res chain seq x y z
N LEU A 1 15.58 -67.02 -2.00
CA LEU A 1 14.32 -66.27 -1.87
C LEU A 1 14.32 -65.36 -0.64
N ASN A 2 14.86 -65.82 0.52
CA ASN A 2 14.90 -65.03 1.75
C ASN A 2 15.74 -63.71 1.67
N ASN A 3 16.80 -63.71 0.88
CA ASN A 3 17.64 -62.52 0.70
C ASN A 3 16.96 -61.41 -0.11
N CYS A 4 16.06 -61.73 -1.05
CA CYS A 4 15.34 -60.71 -1.83
C CYS A 4 14.28 -60.01 -1.01
N SER A 5 13.58 -60.74 -0.13
CA SER A 5 12.56 -60.14 0.77
C SER A 5 13.19 -59.15 1.72
N SER A 6 14.31 -59.50 2.38
CA SER A 6 15.06 -58.63 3.27
C SER A 6 15.61 -57.35 2.58
N MET A 7 15.99 -57.49 1.29
CA MET A 7 16.45 -56.35 0.52
C MET A 7 15.32 -55.39 0.14
N LEU A 8 14.14 -55.90 -0.19
CA LEU A 8 12.94 -55.09 -0.46
C LEU A 8 12.46 -54.35 0.79
N GLU A 9 12.51 -55.00 1.95
CA GLU A 9 12.18 -54.34 3.23
C GLU A 9 13.15 -53.17 3.57
N LYS A 10 14.46 -53.38 3.36
CA LYS A 10 15.46 -52.32 3.54
C LYS A 10 15.25 -51.14 2.58
N ILE A 11 14.92 -51.42 1.31
CA ILE A 11 14.63 -50.36 0.33
C ILE A 11 13.37 -49.59 0.71
N ALA A 12 12.33 -50.24 1.23
CA ALA A 12 11.11 -49.63 1.68
C ALA A 12 11.36 -48.71 2.91
N LEU A 13 12.16 -49.15 3.89
CA LEU A 13 12.60 -48.39 5.03
C LEU A 13 13.38 -47.14 4.61
N LEU A 14 14.40 -47.26 3.75
CA LEU A 14 15.19 -46.14 3.24
C LEU A 14 14.36 -45.15 2.45
N LYS A 15 13.38 -45.61 1.68
CA LYS A 15 12.41 -44.71 1.00
C LYS A 15 11.54 -43.94 2.01
N GLY A 16 11.08 -44.61 3.07
CA GLY A 16 10.33 -44.00 4.13
C GLY A 16 11.11 -42.91 4.87
N GLU A 17 12.38 -43.22 5.24
CA GLU A 17 13.27 -42.23 5.89
C GLU A 17 13.57 -41.04 4.98
N LYS A 18 13.78 -41.26 3.69
CA LYS A 18 13.98 -40.18 2.73
C LYS A 18 12.74 -39.30 2.60
N ILE A 19 11.54 -39.88 2.49
CA ILE A 19 10.28 -39.11 2.44
C ILE A 19 10.10 -38.25 3.68
N GLN A 20 10.37 -38.78 4.89
CA GLN A 20 10.29 -38.02 6.12
C GLN A 20 11.32 -36.88 6.15
N SER A 21 12.55 -37.12 5.73
CA SER A 21 13.59 -36.10 5.65
C SER A 21 13.21 -34.96 4.68
N ASP A 22 12.67 -35.28 3.51
CA ASP A 22 12.23 -34.30 2.52
C ASP A 22 11.04 -33.51 3.03
N GLU A 23 10.12 -34.14 3.77
CA GLU A 23 8.97 -33.48 4.38
C GLU A 23 9.40 -32.51 5.50
N HIS A 24 10.35 -32.90 6.35
CA HIS A 24 10.93 -32.02 7.38
C HIS A 24 11.62 -30.81 6.75
N ALA A 25 12.41 -31.01 5.70
CA ALA A 25 13.07 -29.91 4.99
C ALA A 25 12.05 -28.94 4.38
N ARG A 26 10.99 -29.47 3.78
CA ARG A 26 9.89 -28.65 3.24
C ARG A 26 9.15 -27.85 4.31
N ASN A 27 8.81 -28.47 5.42
CA ASN A 27 8.11 -27.83 6.54
C ASN A 27 8.96 -26.73 7.16
N ASN A 28 10.27 -26.96 7.32
CA ASN A 28 11.21 -25.93 7.78
C ASN A 28 11.25 -24.73 6.84
N ASN A 29 11.33 -24.94 5.54
CA ASN A 29 11.30 -23.85 4.56
C ASN A 29 10.01 -23.03 4.61
N ILE A 30 8.85 -23.71 4.72
CA ILE A 30 7.56 -23.01 4.87
C ILE A 30 7.54 -22.17 6.16
N PHE A 31 8.04 -22.71 7.27
CA PHE A 31 8.11 -22.01 8.54
C PHE A 31 9.02 -20.78 8.46
N PHE A 32 10.22 -20.90 7.90
CA PHE A 32 11.13 -19.75 7.74
C PHE A 32 10.56 -18.68 6.84
N ASN A 33 9.88 -19.04 5.76
CA ASN A 33 9.21 -18.07 4.89
C ASN A 33 8.08 -17.36 5.65
N ALA A 34 7.25 -18.09 6.38
CA ALA A 34 6.20 -17.52 7.21
C ALA A 34 6.75 -16.59 8.29
N PHE A 35 7.87 -16.97 8.93
CA PHE A 35 8.55 -16.13 9.91
C PHE A 35 9.05 -14.82 9.30
N ASN A 36 9.69 -14.87 8.13
CA ASN A 36 10.16 -13.68 7.42
C ASN A 36 9.00 -12.74 7.04
N GLU A 37 7.86 -13.30 6.60
CA GLU A 37 6.66 -12.51 6.35
C GLU A 37 6.11 -11.88 7.63
N TYR A 38 6.13 -12.61 8.73
CA TYR A 38 5.73 -12.07 10.03
C TYR A 38 6.63 -10.92 10.49
N VAL A 39 7.94 -11.02 10.32
CA VAL A 39 8.89 -9.94 10.65
C VAL A 39 8.55 -8.66 9.87
N LYS A 40 8.28 -8.78 8.57
CA LYS A 40 7.87 -7.64 7.74
C LYS A 40 6.55 -7.04 8.22
N LEU A 41 5.57 -7.89 8.55
CA LEU A 41 4.28 -7.47 9.09
C LEU A 41 4.45 -6.75 10.45
N ALA A 42 5.21 -7.33 11.37
CA ALA A 42 5.49 -6.75 12.68
C ALA A 42 6.21 -5.40 12.59
N THR A 43 7.16 -5.28 11.66
CA THR A 43 7.84 -4.01 11.35
C THR A 43 6.84 -2.96 10.90
N SER A 44 5.95 -3.30 9.94
CA SER A 44 4.92 -2.39 9.45
C SER A 44 3.97 -1.94 10.57
N CYS A 45 3.54 -2.86 11.43
CA CYS A 45 2.73 -2.53 12.60
C CYS A 45 3.45 -1.60 13.58
N GLY A 46 4.75 -1.84 13.80
CA GLY A 46 5.60 -0.99 14.64
C GLY A 46 5.69 0.45 14.10
N VAL A 47 5.87 0.61 12.80
CA VAL A 47 5.89 1.93 12.13
C VAL A 47 4.54 2.64 12.27
N MET A 48 3.43 1.97 11.96
CA MET A 48 2.10 2.55 12.12
C MET A 48 1.84 3.01 13.56
N LYS A 49 2.21 2.21 14.55
CA LYS A 49 2.07 2.55 15.96
C LYS A 49 2.96 3.73 16.36
N LYS A 50 4.23 3.73 15.94
CA LYS A 50 5.22 4.78 16.26
C LYS A 50 4.76 6.16 15.79
N PHE A 51 4.16 6.22 14.61
CA PHE A 51 3.72 7.48 14.00
C PHE A 51 2.23 7.78 14.20
N ASN A 52 1.54 7.02 15.06
CA ASN A 52 0.10 7.16 15.31
C ASN A 52 -0.75 7.21 14.03
N SER A 53 -0.25 6.57 12.98
CA SER A 53 -0.89 6.60 11.66
C SER A 53 -2.09 5.68 11.54
N TYR A 54 -2.26 4.77 12.49
CA TYR A 54 -3.34 3.80 12.46
C TYR A 54 -3.68 3.25 13.84
N VAL A 55 -4.97 3.13 14.13
CA VAL A 55 -5.48 2.47 15.32
C VAL A 55 -5.88 1.03 14.95
N PHE A 56 -5.13 0.05 15.46
CA PHE A 56 -5.43 -1.36 15.23
C PHE A 56 -6.77 -1.74 15.86
N SER A 57 -7.57 -2.49 15.12
CA SER A 57 -8.79 -3.08 15.69
C SER A 57 -8.44 -4.08 16.80
N SER A 58 -9.37 -4.30 17.73
CA SER A 58 -9.19 -5.33 18.76
C SER A 58 -8.93 -6.71 18.15
N GLN A 59 -9.57 -7.01 17.02
CA GLN A 59 -9.38 -8.26 16.29
C GLN A 59 -7.95 -8.39 15.75
N ASP A 60 -7.39 -7.32 15.17
CA ASP A 60 -6.00 -7.31 14.66
C ASP A 60 -5.00 -7.59 15.78
N LEU A 61 -5.20 -6.95 16.93
CA LEU A 61 -4.33 -7.14 18.10
C LEU A 61 -4.40 -8.55 18.65
N ILE A 62 -5.59 -9.17 18.71
CA ILE A 62 -5.78 -10.54 19.16
C ILE A 62 -5.07 -11.51 18.21
N GLU A 63 -5.27 -11.35 16.89
CA GLU A 63 -4.65 -12.23 15.89
C GLU A 63 -3.12 -12.08 15.86
N LEU A 64 -2.59 -10.86 15.93
CA LEU A 64 -1.15 -10.62 16.03
C LEU A 64 -0.53 -11.24 17.29
N LYS A 65 -1.20 -11.12 18.45
CA LYS A 65 -0.76 -11.76 19.70
C LYS A 65 -0.77 -13.27 19.57
N LYS A 66 -1.81 -13.85 18.94
CA LYS A 66 -1.90 -15.30 18.70
C LYS A 66 -0.76 -15.80 17.81
N ILE A 67 -0.49 -15.12 16.70
CA ILE A 67 0.61 -15.46 15.78
C ILE A 67 1.95 -15.37 16.51
N ASN A 68 2.19 -14.29 17.24
CA ASN A 68 3.43 -14.11 18.01
C ASN A 68 3.63 -15.24 19.03
N LYS A 69 2.58 -15.61 19.75
CA LYS A 69 2.63 -16.75 20.69
C LYS A 69 2.95 -18.06 19.96
N GLN A 70 2.31 -18.33 18.84
CA GLN A 70 2.56 -19.53 18.05
C GLN A 70 4.00 -19.64 17.57
N ILE A 71 4.56 -18.53 17.10
CA ILE A 71 5.98 -18.45 16.68
C ILE A 71 6.88 -18.72 17.87
N LYS A 72 6.63 -18.05 19.00
CA LYS A 72 7.42 -18.22 20.21
C LYS A 72 7.39 -19.66 20.73
N ASP A 73 6.20 -20.25 20.82
CA ASP A 73 6.02 -21.63 21.27
C ASP A 73 6.77 -22.62 20.37
N THR A 74 6.81 -22.39 19.05
CA THR A 74 7.57 -23.23 18.10
C THR A 74 9.07 -23.19 18.37
N PHE A 75 9.63 -22.03 18.72
CA PHE A 75 11.07 -21.93 19.05
C PHE A 75 11.42 -22.48 20.43
N GLU A 76 10.57 -22.26 21.44
CA GLU A 76 10.86 -22.61 22.83
C GLU A 76 10.52 -24.07 23.17
N THR A 77 9.39 -24.58 22.69
CA THR A 77 8.86 -25.88 23.14
C THR A 77 9.03 -26.99 22.12
N LYS A 78 9.56 -26.68 20.94
CA LYS A 78 9.63 -27.63 19.77
C LYS A 78 8.24 -28.23 19.42
N GLN A 79 7.17 -27.64 19.88
CA GLN A 79 5.82 -28.03 19.48
C GLN A 79 5.61 -27.59 18.02
N THR A 80 5.51 -28.56 17.13
CA THR A 80 5.28 -28.31 15.70
C THR A 80 3.86 -27.84 15.47
N ILE A 81 3.69 -26.53 15.41
CA ILE A 81 2.50 -25.95 14.78
C ILE A 81 2.63 -26.22 13.28
N SER A 82 1.55 -26.61 12.63
CA SER A 82 1.57 -26.78 11.18
C SER A 82 2.05 -25.48 10.50
N PRO A 83 3.21 -25.50 9.81
CA PRO A 83 3.77 -24.30 9.18
C PRO A 83 2.79 -23.66 8.17
N ILE A 84 1.97 -24.47 7.52
CA ILE A 84 0.96 -24.03 6.55
C ILE A 84 -0.16 -23.21 7.27
N ILE A 85 -0.60 -23.66 8.45
CA ILE A 85 -1.63 -22.93 9.22
C ILE A 85 -1.08 -21.58 9.69
N LEU A 86 0.17 -21.55 10.16
CA LEU A 86 0.86 -20.33 10.55
C LEU A 86 0.98 -19.36 9.37
N GLN A 87 1.47 -19.84 8.22
CA GLN A 87 1.61 -19.06 7.01
C GLN A 87 0.27 -18.46 6.56
N ASN A 88 -0.79 -19.25 6.52
CA ASN A 88 -2.12 -18.76 6.14
C ASN A 88 -2.66 -17.71 7.12
N SER A 89 -2.40 -17.87 8.42
CA SER A 89 -2.80 -16.89 9.44
C SER A 89 -2.06 -15.55 9.25
N ILE A 90 -0.75 -15.60 9.02
CA ILE A 90 0.09 -14.41 8.75
C ILE A 90 -0.39 -13.72 7.48
N ARG A 91 -0.58 -14.47 6.39
CA ARG A 91 -1.03 -13.92 5.11
C ARG A 91 -2.37 -13.18 5.24
N ARG A 92 -3.36 -13.80 5.90
CA ARG A 92 -4.69 -13.19 6.11
C ARG A 92 -4.60 -11.87 6.88
N VAL A 93 -3.82 -11.81 7.96
CA VAL A 93 -3.63 -10.58 8.74
C VAL A 93 -2.88 -9.54 7.91
N ASN A 94 -1.85 -9.95 7.17
CA ASN A 94 -1.05 -9.09 6.32
C ASN A 94 -1.90 -8.42 5.21
N GLU A 95 -2.71 -9.20 4.50
CA GLU A 95 -3.60 -8.70 3.45
C GLU A 95 -4.63 -7.71 4.00
N ARG A 96 -5.20 -7.99 5.17
CA ARG A 96 -6.17 -7.10 5.82
C ARG A 96 -5.52 -5.78 6.25
N LEU A 97 -4.36 -5.83 6.90
CA LEU A 97 -3.65 -4.62 7.35
C LEU A 97 -3.12 -3.80 6.16
N GLN A 98 -2.65 -4.45 5.10
CA GLN A 98 -2.29 -3.78 3.86
C GLN A 98 -3.49 -3.05 3.23
N SER A 99 -4.63 -3.72 3.14
CA SER A 99 -5.87 -3.11 2.62
C SER A 99 -6.29 -1.90 3.47
N THR A 100 -6.23 -2.03 4.78
CA THR A 100 -6.57 -0.94 5.70
C THR A 100 -5.58 0.22 5.59
N TRP A 101 -4.29 -0.07 5.45
CA TRP A 101 -3.26 0.96 5.19
C TRP A 101 -3.52 1.70 3.87
N ASN A 102 -3.88 0.98 2.82
CA ASN A 102 -4.20 1.60 1.53
C ASN A 102 -5.38 2.56 1.65
N ILE A 103 -6.47 2.14 2.30
CA ILE A 103 -7.64 3.00 2.52
C ILE A 103 -7.27 4.24 3.36
N PHE A 104 -6.49 4.05 4.42
CA PHE A 104 -6.04 5.15 5.26
C PHE A 104 -5.17 6.13 4.48
N SER A 105 -4.18 5.64 3.73
CA SER A 105 -3.29 6.47 2.93
C SER A 105 -4.02 7.20 1.80
N ASP A 106 -5.01 6.56 1.17
CA ASP A 106 -5.85 7.18 0.15
C ASP A 106 -6.67 8.33 0.74
N ASN A 107 -7.30 8.13 1.88
CA ASN A 107 -8.08 9.17 2.55
C ASN A 107 -7.19 10.35 2.97
N LEU A 108 -5.98 10.08 3.47
CA LEU A 108 -5.05 11.12 3.91
C LEU A 108 -4.53 11.97 2.75
N THR A 109 -4.37 11.37 1.57
CA THR A 109 -3.81 12.07 0.40
C THR A 109 -4.86 12.60 -0.55
N LYS A 110 -6.11 12.25 -0.38
CA LYS A 110 -7.19 12.57 -1.33
C LYS A 110 -7.28 14.07 -1.62
N GLU A 111 -7.35 14.88 -0.58
CA GLU A 111 -7.48 16.33 -0.74
C GLU A 111 -6.25 16.94 -1.42
N THR A 112 -5.05 16.57 -0.97
CA THR A 112 -3.78 17.01 -1.58
C THR A 112 -3.68 16.62 -3.06
N LEU A 113 -4.05 15.38 -3.40
CA LEU A 113 -4.05 14.92 -4.80
C LEU A 113 -5.08 15.67 -5.63
N ASP A 114 -6.27 15.90 -5.11
CA ASP A 114 -7.31 16.65 -5.80
C ASP A 114 -6.86 18.08 -6.11
N GLN A 115 -6.21 18.75 -5.18
CA GLN A 115 -5.67 20.09 -5.37
C GLN A 115 -4.49 20.10 -6.36
N LEU A 116 -3.58 19.14 -6.27
CA LEU A 116 -2.48 19.00 -7.23
C LEU A 116 -2.98 18.73 -8.66
N GLU A 117 -4.02 17.92 -8.83
CA GLU A 117 -4.60 17.64 -10.13
C GLU A 117 -5.26 18.88 -10.73
N ILE A 118 -5.91 19.73 -9.90
CA ILE A 118 -6.42 21.04 -10.33
C ILE A 118 -5.26 21.96 -10.72
N PHE A 119 -4.23 22.04 -9.89
CA PHE A 119 -3.05 22.86 -10.18
C PHE A 119 -2.34 22.44 -11.46
N TRP A 120 -2.23 21.12 -11.70
CA TRP A 120 -1.64 20.59 -12.94
C TRP A 120 -2.33 21.07 -14.22
N LEU A 121 -3.64 21.37 -14.19
CA LEU A 121 -4.36 21.86 -15.35
C LEU A 121 -3.84 23.22 -15.84
N VAL A 122 -3.35 24.04 -14.92
CA VAL A 122 -3.04 25.45 -15.16
C VAL A 122 -1.56 25.80 -14.98
N CYS A 123 -0.76 24.96 -14.34
CA CYS A 123 0.65 25.24 -14.10
C CYS A 123 1.49 25.12 -15.37
N ASN A 124 2.56 25.91 -15.47
CA ASN A 124 3.53 25.85 -16.55
C ASN A 124 4.48 24.65 -16.40
N ASN A 125 4.78 24.24 -15.16
CA ASN A 125 5.68 23.11 -14.86
C ASN A 125 4.92 21.81 -14.62
N ARG A 126 4.15 21.38 -15.61
CA ARG A 126 3.29 20.18 -15.54
C ARG A 126 4.06 18.91 -15.22
N LYS A 127 5.33 18.81 -15.62
CA LYS A 127 6.16 17.63 -15.37
C LYS A 127 6.44 17.48 -13.88
N GLU A 128 6.85 18.54 -13.21
CA GLU A 128 7.16 18.52 -11.78
C GLU A 128 5.95 18.18 -10.95
N ILE A 129 4.79 18.78 -11.26
CA ILE A 129 3.53 18.44 -10.55
C ILE A 129 3.12 16.99 -10.78
N ARG A 130 3.30 16.48 -12.00
CA ARG A 130 3.05 15.06 -12.30
C ARG A 130 3.98 14.13 -11.51
N ASP A 131 5.24 14.49 -11.37
CA ASP A 131 6.23 13.72 -10.61
C ASP A 131 5.86 13.70 -9.12
N ILE A 132 5.38 14.81 -8.56
CA ILE A 132 4.85 14.90 -7.19
C ILE A 132 3.60 14.02 -7.03
N ILE A 133 2.63 14.12 -7.94
CA ILE A 133 1.42 13.29 -7.93
C ILE A 133 1.80 11.80 -7.96
N ASN A 134 2.71 11.42 -8.86
CA ASN A 134 3.17 10.04 -8.97
C ASN A 134 3.92 9.58 -7.72
N SER A 135 4.72 10.45 -7.10
CA SER A 135 5.43 10.15 -5.86
C SER A 135 4.46 9.90 -4.70
N ILE A 136 3.37 10.67 -4.60
CA ILE A 136 2.32 10.46 -3.60
C ILE A 136 1.53 9.17 -3.91
N LYS A 137 1.13 8.93 -5.15
CA LYS A 137 0.41 7.71 -5.57
C LYS A 137 1.26 6.43 -5.42
N GLY A 138 2.59 6.54 -5.57
CA GLY A 138 3.53 5.42 -5.44
C GLY A 138 3.78 4.95 -4.00
N ILE A 139 3.29 5.66 -3.00
CA ILE A 139 3.60 5.40 -1.59
C ILE A 139 2.72 4.31 -0.95
N ARG A 140 1.86 3.67 -1.71
CA ARG A 140 1.15 2.46 -1.26
C ARG A 140 2.07 1.24 -1.08
N GLU A 141 3.38 1.48 -0.92
CA GLU A 141 4.36 0.42 -0.77
C GLU A 141 4.17 -0.34 0.54
N TRP A 142 3.92 -1.63 0.41
CA TRP A 142 3.87 -2.58 1.50
C TRP A 142 4.97 -3.63 1.33
N PRO A 143 5.64 -4.10 2.35
CA PRO A 143 5.54 -3.73 3.77
C PRO A 143 6.04 -2.32 4.06
N LEU A 144 5.44 -1.70 5.10
CA LEU A 144 5.79 -0.35 5.53
C LEU A 144 7.08 -0.37 6.36
N THR A 145 8.05 0.47 5.97
CA THR A 145 9.26 0.73 6.74
C THR A 145 9.29 2.17 7.24
N GLU A 146 10.13 2.46 8.23
CA GLU A 146 10.26 3.82 8.74
C GLU A 146 10.70 4.82 7.65
N GLU A 147 11.61 4.40 6.76
CA GLU A 147 12.05 5.23 5.63
C GLU A 147 10.93 5.51 4.65
N LYS A 148 10.16 4.48 4.29
CA LYS A 148 8.99 4.62 3.41
C LYS A 148 7.98 5.58 4.01
N TYR A 149 7.69 5.46 5.30
CA TYR A 149 6.76 6.34 5.98
C TYR A 149 7.25 7.79 6.02
N LYS A 150 8.52 8.02 6.37
CA LYS A 150 9.10 9.37 6.36
C LYS A 150 9.06 10.00 4.98
N ARG A 151 9.41 9.24 3.93
CA ARG A 151 9.31 9.70 2.54
C ARG A 151 7.87 10.06 2.17
N TYR A 152 6.92 9.28 2.62
CA TYR A 152 5.49 9.56 2.46
C TYR A 152 5.10 10.90 3.05
N VAL A 153 5.37 11.12 4.32
CA VAL A 153 5.05 12.39 5.00
C VAL A 153 5.73 13.56 4.30
N GLN A 154 7.01 13.44 3.97
CA GLN A 154 7.77 14.49 3.30
C GLN A 154 7.20 14.84 1.92
N ASN A 155 6.75 13.85 1.15
CA ASN A 155 6.13 14.11 -0.15
C ASN A 155 4.78 14.84 -0.01
N ILE A 156 3.98 14.51 1.01
CA ILE A 156 2.73 15.23 1.31
C ILE A 156 3.04 16.67 1.74
N GLU A 157 4.01 16.87 2.62
CA GLU A 157 4.41 18.21 3.09
C GLU A 157 4.91 19.08 1.93
N ASN A 158 5.76 18.52 1.04
CA ASN A 158 6.23 19.21 -0.16
C ASN A 158 5.06 19.59 -1.09
N ALA A 159 4.13 18.67 -1.31
CA ALA A 159 2.94 18.92 -2.10
C ALA A 159 2.08 20.04 -1.51
N ASN A 160 1.81 19.99 -0.21
CA ASN A 160 1.03 20.99 0.49
C ASN A 160 1.71 22.37 0.48
N SER A 161 3.04 22.42 0.53
CA SER A 161 3.80 23.67 0.41
C SER A 161 3.60 24.31 -0.96
N GLN A 162 3.68 23.53 -2.03
CA GLN A 162 3.45 24.04 -3.39
C GLN A 162 1.99 24.47 -3.61
N ILE A 163 1.02 23.75 -3.06
CA ILE A 163 -0.39 24.13 -3.13
C ILE A 163 -0.65 25.45 -2.43
N LYS A 164 -0.03 25.69 -1.27
CA LYS A 164 -0.19 26.94 -0.50
C LYS A 164 0.32 28.18 -1.24
N GLU A 165 1.26 28.04 -2.17
CA GLU A 165 1.76 29.14 -3.00
C GLU A 165 0.77 29.54 -4.09
N VAL A 166 -0.24 28.70 -4.37
CA VAL A 166 -1.23 28.93 -5.42
C VAL A 166 -2.60 29.16 -4.79
N HIS A 167 -3.01 30.41 -4.73
CA HIS A 167 -4.36 30.78 -4.31
C HIS A 167 -5.23 30.99 -5.55
N PHE A 168 -6.20 30.10 -5.74
CA PHE A 168 -7.30 30.34 -6.66
C PHE A 168 -8.44 31.05 -5.91
N ASP A 169 -9.06 31.99 -6.60
CA ASP A 169 -10.36 32.52 -6.19
C ASP A 169 -11.40 31.37 -6.21
N GLU A 170 -12.37 31.39 -5.29
CA GLU A 170 -13.35 30.30 -5.13
C GLU A 170 -14.08 29.95 -6.44
N ASP A 171 -14.47 30.96 -7.23
CA ASP A 171 -15.14 30.72 -8.52
C ASP A 171 -14.24 30.01 -9.51
N ILE A 172 -12.94 30.36 -9.52
CA ILE A 172 -11.93 29.74 -10.40
C ILE A 172 -11.68 28.30 -9.96
N GLU A 173 -11.57 28.05 -8.67
CA GLU A 173 -11.38 26.70 -8.14
C GLU A 173 -12.58 25.79 -8.48
N VAL A 174 -13.81 26.27 -8.30
CA VAL A 174 -15.02 25.55 -8.67
C VAL A 174 -15.05 25.23 -10.17
N PHE A 175 -14.68 26.20 -11.01
CA PHE A 175 -14.59 25.98 -12.46
C PHE A 175 -13.53 24.92 -12.83
N LEU A 176 -12.34 25.00 -12.25
CA LEU A 176 -11.27 24.05 -12.49
C LEU A 176 -11.64 22.62 -12.02
N ARG A 177 -12.35 22.49 -10.89
CA ARG A 177 -12.92 21.21 -10.44
C ARG A 177 -13.88 20.64 -11.47
N LYS A 178 -14.78 21.46 -12.03
CA LYS A 178 -15.70 21.04 -13.08
C LYS A 178 -14.96 20.59 -14.36
N ILE A 179 -13.85 21.26 -14.73
CA ILE A 179 -13.00 20.84 -15.85
C ILE A 179 -12.38 19.46 -15.57
N LYS A 180 -11.80 19.28 -14.39
CA LYS A 180 -11.22 18.01 -13.96
C LYS A 180 -12.22 16.88 -14.04
N ASP A 181 -13.45 17.13 -13.55
CA ASP A 181 -14.53 16.15 -13.49
C ASP A 181 -15.28 15.99 -14.85
N ARG A 182 -14.89 16.78 -15.87
CA ARG A 182 -15.52 16.83 -17.20
C ARG A 182 -17.01 17.21 -17.15
N THR A 183 -17.38 18.03 -16.19
CA THR A 183 -18.75 18.53 -15.99
C THR A 183 -18.89 20.02 -16.32
N ALA A 184 -17.79 20.70 -16.67
CA ALA A 184 -17.80 22.10 -17.06
C ALA A 184 -18.61 22.31 -18.33
N THR A 185 -19.43 23.36 -18.33
CA THR A 185 -20.27 23.81 -19.45
C THR A 185 -19.94 25.24 -19.85
N LEU A 186 -20.48 25.70 -20.98
CA LEU A 186 -20.36 27.10 -21.42
C LEU A 186 -20.97 28.09 -20.40
N LEU A 187 -21.96 27.65 -19.63
CA LEU A 187 -22.62 28.48 -18.60
C LEU A 187 -21.71 28.74 -17.39
N ASP A 188 -20.68 27.94 -17.22
CA ASP A 188 -19.68 28.11 -16.14
C ASP A 188 -18.64 29.18 -16.49
N LEU A 189 -18.61 29.67 -17.76
CA LEU A 189 -17.69 30.71 -18.23
C LEU A 189 -18.33 32.11 -17.99
N ASN A 190 -18.08 32.67 -16.83
CA ASN A 190 -18.38 34.07 -16.54
C ASN A 190 -17.21 35.00 -16.91
N ASP A 191 -17.44 36.32 -16.89
CA ASP A 191 -16.41 37.32 -17.24
C ASP A 191 -15.16 37.22 -16.38
N LYS A 192 -15.30 36.87 -15.12
CA LYS A 192 -14.19 36.69 -14.18
C LYS A 192 -13.30 35.52 -14.60
N ILE A 193 -13.89 34.38 -14.93
CA ILE A 193 -13.18 33.20 -15.39
C ILE A 193 -12.54 33.44 -16.74
N LEU A 194 -13.22 34.10 -17.67
CA LEU A 194 -12.66 34.46 -18.97
C LEU A 194 -11.47 35.41 -18.85
N THR A 195 -11.54 36.39 -17.98
CA THR A 195 -10.46 37.32 -17.71
C THR A 195 -9.26 36.58 -17.12
N TRP A 196 -9.49 35.72 -16.11
CA TRP A 196 -8.44 34.92 -15.51
C TRP A 196 -7.75 33.96 -16.50
N ILE A 197 -8.51 33.30 -17.39
CA ILE A 197 -7.96 32.45 -18.46
C ILE A 197 -7.03 33.23 -19.39
N ARG A 198 -7.40 34.48 -19.75
CA ARG A 198 -6.60 35.34 -20.61
C ARG A 198 -5.33 35.81 -19.91
N GLU A 199 -5.44 36.29 -18.68
CA GLU A 199 -4.31 36.80 -17.90
C GLU A 199 -3.26 35.73 -17.63
N ASN A 200 -3.68 34.46 -17.47
CA ASN A 200 -2.79 33.33 -17.26
C ASN A 200 -2.39 32.59 -18.55
N ASN A 201 -2.71 33.13 -19.73
CA ASN A 201 -2.40 32.53 -21.03
C ASN A 201 -2.87 31.06 -21.21
N LEU A 202 -4.03 30.72 -20.63
CA LEU A 202 -4.55 29.35 -20.63
C LEU A 202 -5.48 29.03 -21.80
N ASN A 203 -5.63 29.92 -22.77
CA ASN A 203 -6.54 29.78 -23.92
C ASN A 203 -6.27 28.51 -24.74
N GLY A 204 -5.01 28.04 -24.79
CA GLY A 204 -4.65 26.79 -25.48
C GLY A 204 -4.73 25.53 -24.60
N ASN A 205 -4.91 25.69 -23.29
CA ASN A 205 -4.86 24.59 -22.32
C ASN A 205 -6.25 24.09 -21.91
N ILE A 206 -7.29 24.91 -22.09
CA ILE A 206 -8.65 24.60 -21.73
C ILE A 206 -9.46 24.42 -22.99
N MET A 207 -9.86 23.19 -23.29
CA MET A 207 -10.76 22.88 -24.40
C MET A 207 -12.11 22.41 -23.87
N LEU A 208 -13.18 23.09 -24.28
CA LEU A 208 -14.56 22.68 -24.03
C LEU A 208 -15.07 21.92 -25.25
N ALA A 209 -15.39 20.64 -25.07
CA ALA A 209 -16.02 19.85 -26.13
C ALA A 209 -17.54 19.96 -26.01
N ILE A 210 -18.20 20.35 -27.11
CA ILE A 210 -19.65 20.33 -27.18
C ILE A 210 -20.08 18.87 -27.43
N LYS A 211 -20.76 18.28 -26.44
CA LYS A 211 -21.45 17.00 -26.66
C LYS A 211 -22.74 17.35 -27.40
N MET A 212 -22.81 16.93 -28.66
CA MET A 212 -24.06 16.88 -29.42
C MET A 212 -24.84 15.64 -29.02
#